data_d5327966595976637fd720392929d1a7
#
_entry.id   d5327966595976637fd720392929d1a7
#
_cell.length_a   1.000
_cell.length_b   1.000
_cell.length_c   1.000
_cell.angle_alpha   90.00
_cell.angle_beta   90.00
_cell.angle_gamma   90.00
#
_symmetry.space_group_name_H-M   'P 1'
#
loop_
_entity.id
_entity.type
_entity.pdbx_description
1 polymer ?
#
loop_
_entity_poly.entity_id
_entity_poly.type
_entity_poly.pdbx_seq_one_letter_code
_entity_poly.pdbx_strand_id
1 'polypeptide(L)'
;MTNQLKGKRIQDQWLVVIGIVLIAGTLRAPLTAVGPILNQIKEDLHINNGIAGLITTIPLIIFGIVSPIVSKVLTRFSMSHVLFYAILLLIVGLVVRVSGGILSFFIGTVIIGIAIAFSNVTLPAYGKWRFPLQIGLITGIYSVTINFSAGLGGGLSYPFSTMTPLSYRFSLVFWGLIAICAILVWLPQLRKTNDSIDDVDMDTEGDQKALKIYRSKLAWAVALLMAFQSMMFFSMVTWYPSILVSKGIAPESAGYFLMLNQFAQLPMTFTFPIIAAKMQSQRNLVFIIVGLMGAGFSLLFTESYWLLILAMILTGMGIGACFSLCMTLFSIRTKTTRVSMALSGFGQSVGYWVAAIGPFLIGVVYDMMHTWSIVIVLLLMMNAMVLIVGSYATKNEYIG
;
A
#
# COMPACT_ATOMS: atom_id res chain seq x y z
N MET A 1 7.51 38.85 -11.27
CA MET A 1 7.26 37.39 -11.35
C MET A 1 6.39 36.88 -10.17
N THR A 2 5.24 37.51 -9.91
CA THR A 2 4.44 37.21 -8.69
C THR A 2 2.95 36.93 -8.97
N ASN A 3 2.61 36.42 -10.18
CA ASN A 3 1.21 36.27 -10.59
C ASN A 3 0.76 34.85 -10.97
N GLN A 4 1.53 33.77 -10.67
CA GLN A 4 1.14 32.39 -10.99
C GLN A 4 0.77 31.54 -9.77
N LEU A 5 0.82 32.03 -8.54
CA LEU A 5 0.50 31.28 -7.33
C LEU A 5 -0.94 31.49 -6.82
N LYS A 6 -1.91 31.78 -7.69
CA LYS A 6 -3.31 31.58 -7.32
C LYS A 6 -3.59 30.06 -7.36
N GLY A 7 -3.23 29.37 -6.31
CA GLY A 7 -3.60 27.96 -6.10
C GLY A 7 -5.13 27.84 -6.30
N LYS A 8 -5.53 27.12 -7.35
CA LYS A 8 -6.94 26.89 -7.65
C LYS A 8 -7.53 26.08 -6.51
N ARG A 9 -8.66 26.52 -5.97
CA ARG A 9 -9.37 25.83 -4.88
C ARG A 9 -9.96 24.51 -5.42
N ILE A 10 -10.08 23.51 -4.54
CA ILE A 10 -10.73 22.22 -4.85
C ILE A 10 -12.13 22.44 -5.44
N GLN A 11 -12.86 23.41 -4.89
CA GLN A 11 -14.22 23.75 -5.32
C GLN A 11 -14.34 24.10 -6.81
N ASP A 12 -13.25 24.60 -7.43
CA ASP A 12 -13.24 25.00 -8.85
C ASP A 12 -12.75 23.89 -9.78
N GLN A 13 -12.39 22.72 -9.24
CA GLN A 13 -11.70 21.64 -9.98
C GLN A 13 -12.20 20.24 -9.65
N TRP A 14 -13.49 20.08 -9.46
CA TRP A 14 -14.11 18.79 -9.12
C TRP A 14 -13.73 17.63 -10.05
N LEU A 15 -13.60 17.88 -11.35
CA LEU A 15 -13.18 16.84 -12.29
C LEU A 15 -11.76 16.31 -12.00
N VAL A 16 -10.84 17.18 -11.57
CA VAL A 16 -9.49 16.77 -11.18
C VAL A 16 -9.53 15.93 -9.90
N VAL A 17 -10.33 16.37 -8.92
CA VAL A 17 -10.49 15.66 -7.64
C VAL A 17 -11.13 14.29 -7.87
N ILE A 18 -12.18 14.20 -8.67
CA ILE A 18 -12.81 12.93 -9.06
C ILE A 18 -11.80 12.05 -9.79
N GLY A 19 -10.99 12.60 -10.69
CA GLY A 19 -9.93 11.87 -11.37
C GLY A 19 -8.90 11.31 -10.38
N ILE A 20 -8.44 12.10 -9.40
CA ILE A 20 -7.54 11.66 -8.33
C ILE A 20 -8.18 10.52 -7.52
N VAL A 21 -9.45 10.65 -7.14
CA VAL A 21 -10.20 9.61 -6.41
C VAL A 21 -10.29 8.33 -7.22
N LEU A 22 -10.69 8.41 -8.50
CA LEU A 22 -10.80 7.23 -9.35
C LEU A 22 -9.44 6.54 -9.55
N ILE A 23 -8.37 7.30 -9.81
CA ILE A 23 -7.02 6.77 -9.93
C ILE A 23 -6.59 6.11 -8.62
N ALA A 24 -6.75 6.79 -7.48
CA ALA A 24 -6.43 6.25 -6.16
C ALA A 24 -7.20 4.94 -5.88
N GLY A 25 -8.46 4.86 -6.30
CA GLY A 25 -9.29 3.66 -6.19
C GLY A 25 -8.74 2.45 -6.96
N THR A 26 -7.98 2.66 -8.02
CA THR A 26 -7.37 1.57 -8.80
C THR A 26 -6.08 1.02 -8.21
N LEU A 27 -5.46 1.70 -7.21
CA LEU A 27 -4.13 1.36 -6.74
C LEU A 27 -4.07 0.16 -5.79
N ARG A 28 -5.15 -0.15 -5.10
CA ARG A 28 -5.17 -1.21 -4.07
C ARG A 28 -6.17 -2.33 -4.35
N ALA A 29 -7.34 -2.02 -4.89
CA ALA A 29 -8.37 -3.04 -5.14
C ALA A 29 -7.86 -4.24 -5.96
N PRO A 30 -7.08 -4.09 -7.07
CA PRO A 30 -6.57 -5.22 -7.84
C PRO A 30 -5.59 -6.12 -7.08
N LEU A 31 -4.97 -5.61 -6.01
CA LEU A 31 -4.05 -6.36 -5.16
C LEU A 31 -4.79 -7.06 -4.02
N THR A 32 -5.70 -6.36 -3.33
CA THR A 32 -6.43 -6.90 -2.19
C THR A 32 -7.53 -7.88 -2.59
N ALA A 33 -8.03 -7.78 -3.82
CA ALA A 33 -9.00 -8.70 -4.39
C ALA A 33 -8.52 -10.16 -4.49
N VAL A 34 -7.21 -10.37 -4.52
CA VAL A 34 -6.61 -11.72 -4.70
C VAL A 34 -6.84 -12.62 -3.49
N GLY A 35 -6.66 -12.10 -2.27
CA GLY A 35 -6.67 -12.90 -1.05
C GLY A 35 -7.93 -13.78 -0.90
N PRO A 36 -9.15 -13.22 -0.96
CA PRO A 36 -10.39 -13.98 -0.77
C PRO A 36 -10.66 -15.06 -1.84
N ILE A 37 -10.12 -14.88 -3.05
CA ILE A 37 -10.29 -15.81 -4.19
C ILE A 37 -9.03 -16.64 -4.48
N LEU A 38 -8.05 -16.58 -3.57
CA LEU A 38 -6.75 -17.23 -3.76
C LEU A 38 -6.86 -18.75 -3.96
N ASN A 39 -7.78 -19.39 -3.25
CA ASN A 39 -8.00 -20.83 -3.40
C ASN A 39 -8.55 -21.18 -4.80
N GLN A 40 -9.50 -20.40 -5.33
CA GLN A 40 -10.01 -20.58 -6.69
C GLN A 40 -8.89 -20.42 -7.74
N ILE A 41 -8.00 -19.43 -7.54
CA ILE A 41 -6.84 -19.21 -8.42
C ILE A 41 -5.87 -20.39 -8.35
N LYS A 42 -5.61 -20.91 -7.14
CA LYS A 42 -4.70 -22.05 -6.95
C LYS A 42 -5.23 -23.32 -7.63
N GLU A 43 -6.51 -23.58 -7.50
CA GLU A 43 -7.18 -24.75 -8.12
C GLU A 43 -7.15 -24.67 -9.64
N ASP A 44 -7.50 -23.52 -10.25
CA ASP A 44 -7.53 -23.36 -11.71
C ASP A 44 -6.12 -23.36 -12.34
N LEU A 45 -5.14 -22.74 -11.66
CA LEU A 45 -3.76 -22.64 -12.16
C LEU A 45 -2.86 -23.82 -11.70
N HIS A 46 -3.35 -24.73 -10.86
CA HIS A 46 -2.61 -25.85 -10.29
C HIS A 46 -1.30 -25.42 -9.59
N ILE A 47 -1.36 -24.35 -8.78
CA ILE A 47 -0.20 -23.80 -8.06
C ILE A 47 -0.28 -24.06 -6.56
N ASN A 48 0.89 -24.23 -5.92
CA ASN A 48 1.02 -24.34 -4.46
C ASN A 48 0.97 -22.95 -3.76
N ASN A 49 0.97 -22.94 -2.42
CA ASN A 49 0.90 -21.70 -1.65
C ASN A 49 2.16 -20.84 -1.81
N GLY A 50 3.35 -21.43 -1.96
CA GLY A 50 4.58 -20.70 -2.25
C GLY A 50 4.45 -19.88 -3.54
N ILE A 51 4.01 -20.50 -4.64
CA ILE A 51 3.78 -19.80 -5.93
C ILE A 51 2.63 -18.80 -5.80
N ALA A 52 1.57 -19.13 -5.07
CA ALA A 52 0.46 -18.21 -4.82
C ALA A 52 0.91 -16.94 -4.08
N GLY A 53 1.86 -17.05 -3.15
CA GLY A 53 2.46 -15.89 -2.48
C GLY A 53 3.18 -14.94 -3.45
N LEU A 54 3.72 -15.43 -4.58
CA LEU A 54 4.35 -14.61 -5.60
C LEU A 54 3.37 -13.64 -6.26
N ILE A 55 2.08 -13.92 -6.25
CA ILE A 55 1.05 -13.02 -6.81
C ILE A 55 1.09 -11.64 -6.13
N THR A 56 1.37 -11.60 -4.83
CA THR A 56 1.52 -10.36 -4.07
C THR A 56 2.98 -9.90 -3.99
N THR A 57 3.93 -10.84 -3.95
CA THR A 57 5.37 -10.56 -3.91
C THR A 57 5.87 -9.82 -5.15
N ILE A 58 5.47 -10.25 -6.35
CA ILE A 58 5.91 -9.66 -7.63
C ILE A 58 5.60 -8.16 -7.71
N PRO A 59 4.37 -7.67 -7.46
CA PRO A 59 4.10 -6.24 -7.44
C PRO A 59 4.98 -5.46 -6.46
N LEU A 60 5.31 -6.02 -5.30
CA LEU A 60 6.16 -5.36 -4.30
C LEU A 60 7.61 -5.21 -4.78
N ILE A 61 8.17 -6.26 -5.39
CA ILE A 61 9.50 -6.19 -6.03
C ILE A 61 9.50 -5.10 -7.11
N ILE A 62 8.45 -5.07 -7.92
CA ILE A 62 8.31 -4.08 -8.99
C ILE A 62 8.22 -2.66 -8.41
N PHE A 63 7.49 -2.45 -7.30
CA PHE A 63 7.45 -1.15 -6.63
C PHE A 63 8.85 -0.72 -6.18
N GLY A 64 9.64 -1.64 -5.61
CA GLY A 64 11.02 -1.35 -5.19
C GLY A 64 11.94 -0.96 -6.36
N ILE A 65 11.79 -1.60 -7.53
CA ILE A 65 12.62 -1.36 -8.72
C ILE A 65 12.15 -0.12 -9.49
N VAL A 66 10.83 0.01 -9.70
CA VAL A 66 10.26 1.01 -10.61
C VAL A 66 10.14 2.38 -9.97
N SER A 67 9.85 2.47 -8.65
CA SER A 67 9.64 3.76 -7.98
C SER A 67 10.79 4.77 -8.16
N PRO A 68 12.08 4.39 -8.08
CA PRO A 68 13.17 5.31 -8.38
C PRO A 68 13.24 5.74 -9.84
N ILE A 69 12.78 4.88 -10.77
CA ILE A 69 12.76 5.16 -12.21
C ILE A 69 11.68 6.20 -12.52
N VAL A 70 10.53 6.10 -11.85
CA VAL A 70 9.41 7.05 -12.04
C VAL A 70 9.87 8.49 -11.82
N SER A 71 10.63 8.74 -10.77
CA SER A 71 11.16 10.10 -10.48
C SER A 71 11.97 10.67 -11.65
N LYS A 72 12.77 9.83 -12.33
CA LYS A 72 13.52 10.24 -13.52
C LYS A 72 12.62 10.45 -14.74
N VAL A 73 11.56 9.65 -14.88
CA VAL A 73 10.59 9.82 -15.98
C VAL A 73 9.83 11.14 -15.82
N LEU A 74 9.46 11.51 -14.60
CA LEU A 74 8.72 12.74 -14.30
C LEU A 74 9.53 14.04 -14.57
N THR A 75 10.86 13.98 -14.68
CA THR A 75 11.66 15.13 -15.14
C THR A 75 11.56 15.36 -16.65
N ARG A 76 11.10 14.37 -17.43
CA ARG A 76 11.02 14.47 -18.90
C ARG A 76 9.59 14.48 -19.43
N PHE A 77 8.67 13.89 -18.68
CA PHE A 77 7.27 13.71 -19.10
C PHE A 77 6.31 14.36 -18.11
N SER A 78 5.25 14.93 -18.64
CA SER A 78 4.16 15.51 -17.86
C SER A 78 3.49 14.48 -16.95
N MET A 79 3.25 14.84 -15.70
CA MET A 79 2.59 13.98 -14.70
C MET A 79 1.22 13.48 -15.18
N SER A 80 0.46 14.32 -15.87
CA SER A 80 -0.87 13.96 -16.40
C SER A 80 -0.78 12.86 -17.45
N HIS A 81 0.22 12.91 -18.34
CA HIS A 81 0.43 11.85 -19.34
C HIS A 81 0.93 10.56 -18.71
N VAL A 82 1.87 10.66 -17.74
CA VAL A 82 2.36 9.48 -17.01
C VAL A 82 1.22 8.76 -16.29
N LEU A 83 0.32 9.48 -15.61
CA LEU A 83 -0.85 8.89 -14.98
C LEU A 83 -1.79 8.23 -15.99
N PHE A 84 -2.05 8.89 -17.12
CA PHE A 84 -2.90 8.33 -18.16
C PHE A 84 -2.37 7.01 -18.71
N TYR A 85 -1.09 6.97 -19.11
CA TYR A 85 -0.47 5.75 -19.62
C TYR A 85 -0.35 4.65 -18.55
N ALA A 86 -0.13 5.03 -17.30
CA ALA A 86 -0.11 4.08 -16.19
C ALA A 86 -1.48 3.40 -16.00
N ILE A 87 -2.59 4.16 -16.08
CA ILE A 87 -3.93 3.57 -15.95
C ILE A 87 -4.25 2.70 -17.17
N LEU A 88 -3.86 3.13 -18.37
CA LEU A 88 -4.01 2.33 -19.58
C LEU A 88 -3.25 1.00 -19.46
N LEU A 89 -2.02 1.06 -18.99
CA LEU A 89 -1.19 -0.12 -18.70
C LEU A 89 -1.83 -1.02 -17.64
N LEU A 90 -2.49 -0.45 -16.62
CA LEU A 90 -3.24 -1.20 -15.62
C LEU A 90 -4.38 -2.01 -16.26
N ILE A 91 -5.15 -1.40 -17.15
CA ILE A 91 -6.24 -2.10 -17.88
C ILE A 91 -5.67 -3.25 -18.70
N VAL A 92 -4.59 -3.01 -19.45
CA VAL A 92 -3.90 -4.06 -20.21
C VAL A 92 -3.46 -5.19 -19.28
N GLY A 93 -2.85 -4.88 -18.15
CA GLY A 93 -2.40 -5.86 -17.16
C GLY A 93 -3.56 -6.69 -16.60
N LEU A 94 -4.71 -6.05 -16.28
CA LEU A 94 -5.90 -6.75 -15.78
C LEU A 94 -6.48 -7.72 -16.84
N VAL A 95 -6.53 -7.32 -18.09
CA VAL A 95 -7.00 -8.18 -19.19
C VAL A 95 -6.03 -9.33 -19.43
N VAL A 96 -4.72 -9.06 -19.54
CA VAL A 96 -3.69 -10.08 -19.74
C VAL A 96 -3.70 -11.09 -18.60
N ARG A 97 -3.91 -10.64 -17.35
CA ARG A 97 -3.95 -11.49 -16.16
C ARG A 97 -5.01 -12.58 -16.23
N VAL A 98 -6.13 -12.34 -16.89
CA VAL A 98 -7.27 -13.27 -16.97
C VAL A 98 -7.41 -13.97 -18.33
N SER A 99 -6.58 -13.64 -19.32
CA SER A 99 -6.73 -14.09 -20.69
C SER A 99 -6.18 -15.50 -20.98
N GLY A 100 -5.39 -16.07 -20.05
CA GLY A 100 -4.71 -17.35 -20.30
C GLY A 100 -4.45 -18.15 -19.04
N GLY A 101 -3.44 -19.04 -19.10
CA GLY A 101 -2.98 -19.86 -17.98
C GLY A 101 -1.97 -19.13 -17.08
N ILE A 102 -1.16 -19.90 -16.35
CA ILE A 102 -0.22 -19.40 -15.33
C ILE A 102 0.74 -18.31 -15.84
N LEU A 103 1.29 -18.46 -17.05
CA LEU A 103 2.23 -17.49 -17.63
C LEU A 103 1.55 -16.14 -17.86
N SER A 104 0.37 -16.15 -18.50
CA SER A 104 -0.44 -14.95 -18.72
C SER A 104 -0.81 -14.27 -17.41
N PHE A 105 -1.18 -15.04 -16.39
CA PHE A 105 -1.52 -14.55 -15.07
C PHE A 105 -0.35 -13.77 -14.42
N PHE A 106 0.85 -14.32 -14.46
CA PHE A 106 2.03 -13.67 -13.88
C PHE A 106 2.52 -12.48 -14.73
N ILE A 107 2.48 -12.56 -16.06
CA ILE A 107 2.80 -11.42 -16.93
C ILE A 107 1.83 -10.26 -16.64
N GLY A 108 0.52 -10.54 -16.57
CA GLY A 108 -0.47 -9.53 -16.20
C GLY A 108 -0.20 -8.93 -14.80
N THR A 109 0.21 -9.75 -13.84
CA THR A 109 0.59 -9.30 -12.48
C THR A 109 1.80 -8.37 -12.50
N VAL A 110 2.82 -8.65 -13.34
CA VAL A 110 3.98 -7.76 -13.56
C VAL A 110 3.53 -6.42 -14.14
N ILE A 111 2.70 -6.46 -15.19
CA ILE A 111 2.19 -5.24 -15.84
C ILE A 111 1.38 -4.38 -14.86
N ILE A 112 0.50 -4.99 -14.04
CA ILE A 112 -0.25 -4.32 -12.99
C ILE A 112 0.69 -3.68 -11.97
N GLY A 113 1.75 -4.40 -11.56
CA GLY A 113 2.75 -3.89 -10.63
C GLY A 113 3.44 -2.63 -11.16
N ILE A 114 3.87 -2.63 -12.43
CA ILE A 114 4.48 -1.46 -13.09
C ILE A 114 3.50 -0.28 -13.11
N ALA A 115 2.27 -0.52 -13.55
CA ALA A 115 1.23 0.51 -13.65
C ALA A 115 0.93 1.18 -12.31
N ILE A 116 0.80 0.37 -11.25
CA ILE A 116 0.55 0.85 -9.89
C ILE A 116 1.78 1.60 -9.34
N ALA A 117 3.01 1.14 -9.62
CA ALA A 117 4.23 1.82 -9.18
C ALA A 117 4.32 3.25 -9.76
N PHE A 118 4.06 3.40 -11.06
CA PHE A 118 3.99 4.72 -11.69
C PHE A 118 2.93 5.61 -11.07
N SER A 119 1.73 5.09 -10.85
CA SER A 119 0.62 5.86 -10.28
C SER A 119 0.85 6.23 -8.81
N ASN A 120 1.40 5.32 -7.99
CA ASN A 120 1.70 5.56 -6.57
C ASN A 120 2.69 6.70 -6.34
N VAL A 121 3.67 6.87 -7.23
CA VAL A 121 4.67 7.95 -7.14
C VAL A 121 4.13 9.26 -7.74
N THR A 122 3.46 9.16 -8.88
CA THR A 122 3.02 10.34 -9.65
C THR A 122 1.81 11.02 -9.03
N LEU A 123 0.84 10.26 -8.50
CA LEU A 123 -0.43 10.83 -8.02
C LEU A 123 -0.27 11.79 -6.84
N PRO A 124 0.51 11.47 -5.78
CA PRO A 124 0.80 12.42 -4.70
C PRO A 124 1.58 13.66 -5.19
N ALA A 125 2.52 13.48 -6.12
CA ALA A 125 3.28 14.56 -6.71
C ALA A 125 2.37 15.52 -7.50
N TYR A 126 1.47 14.96 -8.31
CA TYR A 126 0.44 15.74 -9.03
C TYR A 126 -0.49 16.49 -8.08
N GLY A 127 -0.95 15.82 -7.01
CA GLY A 127 -1.79 16.45 -5.99
C GLY A 127 -1.10 17.64 -5.32
N LYS A 128 0.18 17.51 -4.97
CA LYS A 128 0.98 18.60 -4.39
C LYS A 128 1.18 19.75 -5.37
N TRP A 129 1.48 19.46 -6.62
CA TRP A 129 1.64 20.47 -7.66
C TRP A 129 0.34 21.23 -7.94
N ARG A 130 -0.78 20.49 -8.01
CA ARG A 130 -2.07 21.07 -8.39
C ARG A 130 -2.77 21.84 -7.27
N PHE A 131 -2.64 21.35 -6.03
CA PHE A 131 -3.31 21.87 -4.84
C PHE A 131 -2.35 22.20 -3.70
N PRO A 132 -1.33 23.07 -3.92
CA PRO A 132 -0.30 23.32 -2.91
C PRO A 132 -0.85 23.84 -1.59
N LEU A 133 -1.91 24.68 -1.64
CA LEU A 133 -2.56 25.26 -0.45
C LEU A 133 -3.48 24.27 0.30
N GLN A 134 -3.86 23.16 -0.34
CA GLN A 134 -4.83 22.19 0.20
C GLN A 134 -4.26 20.76 0.16
N ILE A 135 -2.93 20.63 0.19
CA ILE A 135 -2.24 19.36 0.07
C ILE A 135 -2.68 18.36 1.15
N GLY A 136 -2.91 18.81 2.38
CA GLY A 136 -3.39 17.95 3.47
C GLY A 136 -4.76 17.33 3.17
N LEU A 137 -5.69 18.10 2.60
CA LEU A 137 -7.01 17.60 2.24
C LEU A 137 -6.94 16.61 1.07
N ILE A 138 -6.17 16.92 0.03
CA ILE A 138 -5.97 16.02 -1.12
C ILE A 138 -5.29 14.71 -0.68
N THR A 139 -4.27 14.80 0.17
CA THR A 139 -3.61 13.61 0.73
C THR A 139 -4.57 12.78 1.58
N GLY A 140 -5.43 13.43 2.35
CA GLY A 140 -6.48 12.76 3.11
C GLY A 140 -7.48 12.02 2.21
N ILE A 141 -8.02 12.68 1.19
CA ILE A 141 -8.94 12.09 0.20
C ILE A 141 -8.28 10.89 -0.48
N TYR A 142 -7.05 11.06 -0.97
CA TYR A 142 -6.28 10.00 -1.60
C TYR A 142 -6.09 8.80 -0.66
N SER A 143 -5.66 9.02 0.58
CA SER A 143 -5.40 7.93 1.54
C SER A 143 -6.68 7.18 1.94
N VAL A 144 -7.78 7.90 2.15
CA VAL A 144 -9.10 7.28 2.41
C VAL A 144 -9.52 6.43 1.24
N THR A 145 -9.42 6.96 0.02
CA THR A 145 -9.84 6.26 -1.19
C THR A 145 -9.05 4.97 -1.40
N ILE A 146 -7.74 5.00 -1.19
CA ILE A 146 -6.88 3.80 -1.28
C ILE A 146 -7.33 2.73 -0.29
N ASN A 147 -7.53 3.08 0.99
CA ASN A 147 -7.93 2.11 2.00
C ASN A 147 -9.38 1.63 1.78
N PHE A 148 -10.27 2.52 1.36
CA PHE A 148 -11.65 2.17 1.03
C PHE A 148 -11.69 1.19 -0.15
N SER A 149 -10.94 1.46 -1.23
CA SER A 149 -10.86 0.55 -2.38
C SER A 149 -10.20 -0.78 -2.02
N ALA A 150 -9.21 -0.78 -1.12
CA ALA A 150 -8.61 -2.00 -0.61
C ALA A 150 -9.64 -2.86 0.15
N GLY A 151 -10.49 -2.22 0.96
CA GLY A 151 -11.58 -2.90 1.66
C GLY A 151 -12.60 -3.49 0.70
N LEU A 152 -13.06 -2.69 -0.29
CA LEU A 152 -13.99 -3.19 -1.31
C LEU A 152 -13.37 -4.33 -2.12
N GLY A 153 -12.07 -4.23 -2.49
CA GLY A 153 -11.33 -5.30 -3.17
C GLY A 153 -11.37 -6.60 -2.39
N GLY A 154 -11.08 -6.55 -1.10
CA GLY A 154 -11.15 -7.71 -0.22
C GLY A 154 -12.57 -8.25 -0.03
N GLY A 155 -13.54 -7.37 0.25
CA GLY A 155 -14.91 -7.80 0.58
C GLY A 155 -15.74 -8.31 -0.59
N LEU A 156 -15.63 -7.65 -1.74
CA LEU A 156 -16.49 -7.94 -2.90
C LEU A 156 -15.90 -8.98 -3.87
N SER A 157 -14.63 -9.35 -3.68
CA SER A 157 -13.93 -10.22 -4.62
C SER A 157 -14.56 -11.62 -4.71
N TYR A 158 -14.88 -12.23 -3.57
CA TYR A 158 -15.50 -13.55 -3.54
C TYR A 158 -16.94 -13.52 -4.09
N PRO A 159 -17.85 -12.61 -3.67
CA PRO A 159 -19.16 -12.46 -4.30
C PRO A 159 -19.09 -12.31 -5.82
N PHE A 160 -18.21 -11.46 -6.33
CA PHE A 160 -18.04 -11.29 -7.78
C PHE A 160 -17.56 -12.56 -8.48
N SER A 161 -16.74 -13.37 -7.82
CA SER A 161 -16.27 -14.63 -8.40
C SER A 161 -17.36 -15.69 -8.54
N THR A 162 -18.45 -15.56 -7.80
CA THR A 162 -19.60 -16.48 -7.87
C THR A 162 -20.74 -16.01 -8.74
N MET A 163 -20.73 -14.75 -9.21
CA MET A 163 -21.79 -14.15 -10.03
C MET A 163 -21.82 -14.64 -11.48
N THR A 164 -20.69 -15.09 -12.00
CA THR A 164 -20.56 -15.46 -13.42
C THR A 164 -19.78 -16.77 -13.61
N PRO A 165 -19.97 -17.47 -14.74
CA PRO A 165 -19.18 -18.66 -15.08
C PRO A 165 -17.67 -18.39 -15.22
N LEU A 166 -17.26 -17.12 -15.39
CA LEU A 166 -15.85 -16.71 -15.46
C LEU A 166 -15.15 -16.78 -14.10
N SER A 167 -15.89 -17.03 -13.01
CA SER A 167 -15.35 -17.23 -11.65
C SER A 167 -14.40 -16.09 -11.25
N TYR A 168 -13.24 -16.40 -10.65
CA TYR A 168 -12.26 -15.42 -10.18
C TYR A 168 -11.78 -14.46 -11.28
N ARG A 169 -11.81 -14.85 -12.54
CA ARG A 169 -11.39 -14.01 -13.69
C ARG A 169 -12.28 -12.77 -13.83
N PHE A 170 -13.60 -12.94 -13.65
CA PHE A 170 -14.53 -11.81 -13.62
C PHE A 170 -14.23 -10.88 -12.45
N SER A 171 -14.05 -11.42 -11.26
CA SER A 171 -13.72 -10.64 -10.06
C SER A 171 -12.44 -9.78 -10.24
N LEU A 172 -11.41 -10.35 -10.86
CA LEU A 172 -10.15 -9.63 -11.09
C LEU A 172 -10.26 -8.55 -12.15
N VAL A 173 -10.99 -8.78 -13.25
CA VAL A 173 -11.11 -7.80 -14.33
C VAL A 173 -12.12 -6.69 -14.01
N PHE A 174 -13.07 -6.95 -13.11
CA PHE A 174 -14.10 -5.99 -12.71
C PHE A 174 -13.53 -4.65 -12.26
N TRP A 175 -12.39 -4.67 -11.55
CA TRP A 175 -11.71 -3.46 -11.10
C TRP A 175 -11.20 -2.58 -12.26
N GLY A 176 -11.12 -3.14 -13.45
CA GLY A 176 -10.85 -2.40 -14.70
C GLY A 176 -11.92 -1.37 -15.03
N LEU A 177 -13.17 -1.55 -14.58
CA LEU A 177 -14.24 -0.55 -14.78
C LEU A 177 -13.89 0.78 -14.12
N ILE A 178 -13.34 0.75 -12.90
CA ILE A 178 -12.88 1.97 -12.22
C ILE A 178 -11.75 2.62 -13.02
N ALA A 179 -10.83 1.82 -13.57
CA ALA A 179 -9.73 2.33 -14.38
C ALA A 179 -10.25 2.96 -15.69
N ILE A 180 -11.27 2.39 -16.34
CA ILE A 180 -11.91 2.97 -17.53
C ILE A 180 -12.58 4.31 -17.16
N CYS A 181 -13.34 4.37 -16.06
CA CYS A 181 -13.92 5.62 -15.57
C CYS A 181 -12.83 6.66 -15.27
N ALA A 182 -11.71 6.23 -14.67
CA ALA A 182 -10.57 7.11 -14.38
C ALA A 182 -9.98 7.70 -15.66
N ILE A 183 -9.77 6.90 -16.71
CA ILE A 183 -9.31 7.39 -18.03
C ILE A 183 -10.25 8.45 -18.59
N LEU A 184 -11.55 8.15 -18.64
CA LEU A 184 -12.54 9.07 -19.19
C LEU A 184 -12.56 10.42 -18.50
N VAL A 185 -12.51 10.42 -17.15
CA VAL A 185 -12.47 11.65 -16.34
C VAL A 185 -11.12 12.37 -16.44
N TRP A 186 -10.04 11.63 -16.73
CA TRP A 186 -8.69 12.19 -16.83
C TRP A 186 -8.36 12.81 -18.18
N LEU A 187 -9.05 12.42 -19.29
CA LEU A 187 -8.81 12.93 -20.65
C LEU A 187 -8.68 14.46 -20.75
N PRO A 188 -9.53 15.29 -20.08
CA PRO A 188 -9.40 16.73 -20.17
C PRO A 188 -8.09 17.28 -19.59
N GLN A 189 -7.41 16.51 -18.71
CA GLN A 189 -6.16 16.93 -18.08
C GLN A 189 -4.96 16.80 -19.04
N LEU A 190 -5.04 15.95 -20.05
CA LEU A 190 -3.99 15.76 -21.06
C LEU A 190 -3.76 16.99 -21.93
N ARG A 191 -4.75 17.86 -22.05
CA ARG A 191 -4.67 19.11 -22.83
C ARG A 191 -3.89 20.22 -22.11
N LYS A 192 -3.52 20.04 -20.83
CA LYS A 192 -2.82 21.00 -20.00
C LYS A 192 -1.34 20.61 -19.90
N THR A 193 -0.50 21.17 -20.74
CA THR A 193 0.84 20.68 -21.10
C THR A 193 2.01 21.10 -20.21
N ASN A 194 1.84 21.82 -19.10
CA ASN A 194 2.96 22.31 -18.28
C ASN A 194 2.93 21.80 -16.82
N ASP A 195 2.90 20.50 -16.64
CA ASP A 195 2.94 19.83 -15.34
C ASP A 195 4.15 18.90 -15.16
N SER A 196 5.24 19.18 -15.86
CA SER A 196 6.56 18.60 -15.60
C SER A 196 7.16 19.18 -14.31
N ILE A 197 7.93 18.37 -13.61
CA ILE A 197 8.68 18.82 -12.43
C ILE A 197 9.90 19.59 -12.96
N ASP A 198 9.80 20.92 -13.02
CA ASP A 198 10.97 21.76 -13.22
C ASP A 198 11.94 21.54 -12.06
N ASP A 199 13.25 21.54 -12.36
CA ASP A 199 14.34 21.30 -11.41
C ASP A 199 14.08 22.03 -10.09
N VAL A 200 13.80 21.26 -9.05
CA VAL A 200 13.75 21.78 -7.69
C VAL A 200 15.17 22.25 -7.36
N ASP A 201 15.33 23.54 -7.05
CA ASP A 201 16.58 24.19 -6.72
C ASP A 201 17.62 23.25 -6.09
N MET A 202 18.72 23.09 -6.80
CA MET A 202 19.85 22.24 -6.42
C MET A 202 20.63 22.95 -5.31
N ASP A 203 20.17 22.80 -4.07
CA ASP A 203 20.91 23.25 -2.90
C ASP A 203 21.99 22.20 -2.56
N THR A 204 23.25 22.52 -2.88
CA THR A 204 24.39 21.61 -2.82
C THR A 204 24.70 21.04 -1.42
N GLU A 205 24.37 21.74 -0.34
CA GLU A 205 24.50 21.21 1.04
C GLU A 205 23.46 20.15 1.38
N GLY A 206 22.23 20.32 0.91
CA GLY A 206 21.15 19.33 1.08
C GLY A 206 21.45 18.02 0.37
N ASP A 207 22.14 18.04 -0.78
CA ASP A 207 22.54 16.86 -1.54
C ASP A 207 23.52 15.97 -0.81
N GLN A 208 24.57 16.56 -0.19
CA GLN A 208 25.56 15.78 0.55
C GLN A 208 24.97 15.11 1.81
N LYS A 209 24.00 15.75 2.46
CA LYS A 209 23.31 15.18 3.63
C LYS A 209 22.31 14.11 3.22
N ALA A 210 21.59 14.29 2.12
CA ALA A 210 20.69 13.28 1.56
C ALA A 210 21.45 12.02 1.11
N LEU A 211 22.63 12.16 0.53
CA LEU A 211 23.51 11.05 0.13
C LEU A 211 24.07 10.25 1.31
N LYS A 212 24.05 10.78 2.54
CA LYS A 212 24.55 10.09 3.74
C LYS A 212 23.47 9.37 4.56
N ILE A 213 22.20 9.43 4.17
CA ILE A 213 21.08 8.83 4.90
C ILE A 213 21.31 7.34 5.16
N TYR A 214 21.80 6.59 4.19
CA TYR A 214 22.08 5.16 4.33
C TYR A 214 23.17 4.82 5.36
N ARG A 215 23.93 5.81 5.87
CA ARG A 215 24.90 5.63 6.96
C ARG A 215 24.29 5.86 8.36
N SER A 216 23.11 6.44 8.43
CA SER A 216 22.43 6.72 9.70
C SER A 216 21.73 5.49 10.25
N LYS A 217 22.08 5.06 11.46
CA LYS A 217 21.38 3.98 12.19
C LYS A 217 19.90 4.29 12.42
N LEU A 218 19.57 5.57 12.66
CA LEU A 218 18.19 6.01 12.84
C LEU A 218 17.39 5.90 11.52
N ALA A 219 18.01 6.24 10.38
CA ALA A 219 17.37 6.09 9.08
C ALA A 219 17.05 4.60 8.76
N TRP A 220 17.98 3.70 9.08
CA TRP A 220 17.74 2.26 8.96
C TRP A 220 16.64 1.77 9.90
N ALA A 221 16.57 2.27 11.14
CA ALA A 221 15.50 1.90 12.05
C ALA A 221 14.11 2.34 11.53
N VAL A 222 14.00 3.56 11.00
CA VAL A 222 12.75 4.04 10.38
C VAL A 222 12.40 3.22 9.13
N ALA A 223 13.39 2.89 8.30
CA ALA A 223 13.21 2.07 7.11
C ALA A 223 12.79 0.63 7.45
N LEU A 224 13.40 0.00 8.45
CA LEU A 224 13.05 -1.34 8.91
C LEU A 224 11.68 -1.37 9.60
N LEU A 225 11.30 -0.32 10.33
CA LEU A 225 9.95 -0.20 10.88
C LEU A 225 8.90 -0.22 9.77
N MET A 226 9.12 0.56 8.71
CA MET A 226 8.27 0.55 7.51
C MET A 226 8.28 -0.83 6.83
N ALA A 227 9.44 -1.48 6.78
CA ALA A 227 9.62 -2.79 6.16
C ALA A 227 8.80 -3.89 6.87
N PHE A 228 8.93 -4.02 8.18
CA PHE A 228 8.17 -5.02 8.95
C PHE A 228 6.67 -4.74 8.93
N GLN A 229 6.27 -3.47 9.05
CA GLN A 229 4.87 -3.08 8.91
C GLN A 229 4.31 -3.47 7.54
N SER A 230 5.01 -3.13 6.46
CA SER A 230 4.56 -3.46 5.10
C SER A 230 4.56 -4.97 4.85
N MET A 231 5.54 -5.70 5.36
CA MET A 231 5.61 -7.15 5.25
C MET A 231 4.39 -7.81 5.93
N MET A 232 4.03 -7.39 7.14
CA MET A 232 2.83 -7.88 7.81
C MET A 232 1.57 -7.51 7.04
N PHE A 233 1.44 -6.24 6.60
CA PHE A 233 0.27 -5.79 5.85
C PHE A 233 0.01 -6.64 4.61
N PHE A 234 1.00 -6.81 3.74
CA PHE A 234 0.83 -7.56 2.49
C PHE A 234 0.66 -9.07 2.74
N SER A 235 1.31 -9.61 3.75
CA SER A 235 1.10 -11.01 4.18
C SER A 235 -0.34 -11.24 4.66
N MET A 236 -0.88 -10.32 5.46
CA MET A 236 -2.25 -10.42 5.96
C MET A 236 -3.28 -10.28 4.84
N VAL A 237 -3.08 -9.31 3.92
CA VAL A 237 -3.97 -9.14 2.76
C VAL A 237 -4.04 -10.42 1.92
N THR A 238 -2.93 -11.13 1.79
CA THR A 238 -2.85 -12.36 1.00
C THR A 238 -3.45 -13.56 1.74
N TRP A 239 -3.10 -13.75 3.01
CA TRP A 239 -3.32 -15.01 3.72
C TRP A 239 -4.44 -15.00 4.77
N TYR A 240 -4.91 -13.83 5.23
CA TYR A 240 -6.02 -13.77 6.19
C TYR A 240 -7.26 -14.54 5.74
N PRO A 241 -7.74 -14.38 4.49
CA PRO A 241 -8.89 -15.16 4.05
C PRO A 241 -8.65 -16.67 4.16
N SER A 242 -7.46 -17.16 3.79
CA SER A 242 -7.12 -18.58 3.90
C SER A 242 -7.02 -19.06 5.35
N ILE A 243 -6.46 -18.25 6.26
CA ILE A 243 -6.42 -18.54 7.69
C ILE A 243 -7.84 -18.63 8.27
N LEU A 244 -8.73 -17.71 7.90
CA LEU A 244 -10.11 -17.70 8.38
C LEU A 244 -10.92 -18.89 7.84
N VAL A 245 -10.75 -19.22 6.56
CA VAL A 245 -11.41 -20.38 5.96
C VAL A 245 -10.97 -21.69 6.63
N SER A 246 -9.69 -21.82 6.98
CA SER A 246 -9.20 -23.00 7.73
C SER A 246 -9.80 -23.13 9.13
N LYS A 247 -10.39 -22.07 9.67
CA LYS A 247 -11.12 -22.03 10.95
C LYS A 247 -12.63 -22.17 10.81
N GLY A 248 -13.10 -22.57 9.63
CA GLY A 248 -14.52 -22.80 9.36
C GLY A 248 -15.32 -21.56 8.99
N ILE A 249 -14.67 -20.41 8.78
CA ILE A 249 -15.34 -19.21 8.25
C ILE A 249 -15.62 -19.42 6.77
N ALA A 250 -16.86 -19.16 6.34
CA ALA A 250 -17.21 -19.23 4.93
C ALA A 250 -16.33 -18.29 4.07
N PRO A 251 -15.91 -18.69 2.86
CA PRO A 251 -15.03 -17.89 2.01
C PRO A 251 -15.55 -16.47 1.73
N GLU A 252 -16.85 -16.30 1.56
CA GLU A 252 -17.48 -14.99 1.41
C GLU A 252 -17.28 -14.12 2.66
N SER A 253 -17.55 -14.69 3.83
CA SER A 253 -17.35 -13.99 5.11
C SER A 253 -15.89 -13.65 5.36
N ALA A 254 -14.95 -14.50 4.97
CA ALA A 254 -13.51 -14.23 5.08
C ALA A 254 -13.10 -12.97 4.29
N GLY A 255 -13.72 -12.73 3.14
CA GLY A 255 -13.57 -11.47 2.38
C GLY A 255 -14.08 -10.25 3.16
N TYR A 256 -15.24 -10.35 3.78
CA TYR A 256 -15.80 -9.28 4.62
C TYR A 256 -14.95 -9.01 5.88
N PHE A 257 -14.36 -10.04 6.46
CA PHE A 257 -13.38 -9.88 7.55
C PHE A 257 -12.15 -9.08 7.10
N LEU A 258 -11.63 -9.36 5.90
CA LEU A 258 -10.54 -8.57 5.34
C LEU A 258 -10.97 -7.11 5.07
N MET A 259 -12.19 -6.90 4.57
CA MET A 259 -12.75 -5.55 4.40
C MET A 259 -12.83 -4.80 5.73
N LEU A 260 -13.32 -5.46 6.79
CA LEU A 260 -13.36 -4.90 8.14
C LEU A 260 -11.98 -4.50 8.63
N ASN A 261 -10.97 -5.36 8.41
CA ASN A 261 -9.58 -5.05 8.75
C ASN A 261 -9.08 -3.79 8.03
N GLN A 262 -9.38 -3.62 6.73
CA GLN A 262 -9.00 -2.43 5.97
C GLN A 262 -9.71 -1.16 6.49
N PHE A 263 -10.98 -1.26 6.84
CA PHE A 263 -11.73 -0.12 7.38
C PHE A 263 -11.30 0.25 8.79
N ALA A 264 -10.92 -0.72 9.62
CA ALA A 264 -10.38 -0.47 10.95
C ALA A 264 -9.07 0.31 10.95
N GLN A 265 -8.34 0.35 9.82
CA GLN A 265 -7.15 1.18 9.66
C GLN A 265 -7.46 2.68 9.57
N LEU A 266 -8.63 3.06 9.02
CA LEU A 266 -8.98 4.45 8.71
C LEU A 266 -8.87 5.41 9.92
N PRO A 267 -9.50 5.15 11.06
CA PRO A 267 -9.42 6.05 12.22
C PRO A 267 -7.98 6.28 12.68
N MET A 268 -7.15 5.23 12.66
CA MET A 268 -5.76 5.29 13.11
C MET A 268 -4.88 6.04 12.12
N THR A 269 -5.16 5.91 10.82
CA THR A 269 -4.46 6.66 9.77
C THR A 269 -4.62 8.17 9.92
N PHE A 270 -5.75 8.64 10.46
CA PHE A 270 -5.99 10.06 10.72
C PHE A 270 -5.49 10.52 12.09
N THR A 271 -5.72 9.75 13.13
CA THR A 271 -5.47 10.19 14.51
C THR A 271 -3.99 10.10 14.89
N PHE A 272 -3.30 9.05 14.46
CA PHE A 272 -1.91 8.82 14.87
C PHE A 272 -0.91 9.89 14.40
N PRO A 273 -0.94 10.41 13.17
CA PRO A 273 -0.07 11.52 12.77
C PRO A 273 -0.24 12.76 13.63
N ILE A 274 -1.49 13.08 13.98
CA ILE A 274 -1.82 14.27 14.79
C ILE A 274 -1.25 14.11 16.22
N ILE A 275 -1.40 12.93 16.81
CA ILE A 275 -0.87 12.63 18.14
C ILE A 275 0.66 12.59 18.11
N ALA A 276 1.24 11.89 17.13
CA ALA A 276 2.68 11.73 17.00
C ALA A 276 3.40 13.07 16.81
N ALA A 277 2.83 13.99 16.03
CA ALA A 277 3.39 15.33 15.80
C ALA A 277 3.42 16.21 17.07
N LYS A 278 2.52 15.95 18.03
CA LYS A 278 2.47 16.70 19.32
C LYS A 278 3.36 16.12 20.42
N MET A 279 3.85 14.90 20.24
CA MET A 279 4.66 14.20 21.25
C MET A 279 6.15 14.44 21.01
N GLN A 280 6.92 14.65 22.08
CA GLN A 280 8.39 14.71 22.01
C GLN A 280 9.00 13.34 21.69
N SER A 281 8.45 12.27 22.25
CA SER A 281 8.85 10.88 21.94
C SER A 281 7.63 10.04 21.60
N GLN A 282 7.69 9.33 20.49
CA GLN A 282 6.60 8.49 19.99
C GLN A 282 6.71 7.05 20.51
N ARG A 283 7.58 6.76 21.47
CA ARG A 283 7.83 5.40 21.99
C ARG A 283 6.55 4.76 22.54
N ASN A 284 5.73 5.52 23.26
CA ASN A 284 4.46 5.02 23.81
C ASN A 284 3.48 4.61 22.69
N LEU A 285 3.51 5.30 21.55
CA LEU A 285 2.69 4.92 20.37
C LEU A 285 3.13 3.57 19.82
N VAL A 286 4.43 3.26 19.83
CA VAL A 286 4.94 1.94 19.41
C VAL A 286 4.41 0.84 20.33
N PHE A 287 4.38 1.05 21.66
CA PHE A 287 3.80 0.07 22.58
C PHE A 287 2.31 -0.17 22.32
N ILE A 288 1.54 0.89 22.05
CA ILE A 288 0.11 0.78 21.69
C ILE A 288 -0.04 -0.02 20.40
N ILE A 289 0.72 0.30 19.34
CA ILE A 289 0.70 -0.39 18.06
C ILE A 289 0.98 -1.89 18.24
N VAL A 290 2.08 -2.21 18.94
CA VAL A 290 2.50 -3.59 19.17
C VAL A 290 1.50 -4.35 20.04
N GLY A 291 0.91 -3.69 21.03
CA GLY A 291 -0.14 -4.26 21.87
C GLY A 291 -1.40 -4.59 21.06
N LEU A 292 -1.88 -3.67 20.22
CA LEU A 292 -3.03 -3.90 19.35
C LEU A 292 -2.78 -5.05 18.38
N MET A 293 -1.63 -5.04 17.69
CA MET A 293 -1.28 -6.09 16.73
C MET A 293 -1.05 -7.43 17.42
N GLY A 294 -0.32 -7.43 18.55
CA GLY A 294 -0.03 -8.64 19.31
C GLY A 294 -1.31 -9.31 19.86
N ALA A 295 -2.21 -8.52 20.43
CA ALA A 295 -3.51 -9.01 20.87
C ALA A 295 -4.32 -9.57 19.69
N GLY A 296 -4.39 -8.83 18.59
CA GLY A 296 -5.12 -9.26 17.41
C GLY A 296 -4.54 -10.55 16.78
N PHE A 297 -3.21 -10.67 16.64
CA PHE A 297 -2.59 -11.90 16.16
C PHE A 297 -2.79 -13.08 17.10
N SER A 298 -2.72 -12.86 18.43
CA SER A 298 -2.98 -13.90 19.41
C SER A 298 -4.42 -14.43 19.34
N LEU A 299 -5.38 -13.58 19.05
CA LEU A 299 -6.77 -14.00 18.86
C LEU A 299 -6.96 -14.88 17.62
N LEU A 300 -6.05 -14.87 16.66
CA LEU A 300 -6.11 -15.79 15.52
C LEU A 300 -5.87 -17.27 15.90
N PHE A 301 -5.40 -17.58 17.11
CA PHE A 301 -5.37 -18.97 17.58
C PHE A 301 -6.75 -19.52 17.93
N THR A 302 -7.75 -18.66 18.13
CA THR A 302 -9.12 -19.06 18.47
C THR A 302 -9.94 -19.43 17.22
N GLU A 303 -11.05 -20.16 17.44
CA GLU A 303 -12.04 -20.48 16.40
C GLU A 303 -13.35 -19.69 16.61
N SER A 304 -13.43 -18.88 17.67
CA SER A 304 -14.61 -18.09 17.97
C SER A 304 -14.83 -16.98 16.94
N TYR A 305 -15.97 -16.99 16.28
CA TYR A 305 -16.37 -16.00 15.27
C TYR A 305 -16.18 -14.54 15.76
N TRP A 306 -16.66 -14.23 16.97
CA TRP A 306 -16.58 -12.88 17.53
C TRP A 306 -15.16 -12.45 17.89
N LEU A 307 -14.33 -13.39 18.35
CA LEU A 307 -12.92 -13.11 18.65
C LEU A 307 -12.13 -12.92 17.37
N LEU A 308 -12.47 -13.62 16.27
CA LEU A 308 -11.88 -13.39 14.97
C LEU A 308 -12.26 -12.01 14.39
N ILE A 309 -13.49 -11.54 14.59
CA ILE A 309 -13.88 -10.16 14.26
C ILE A 309 -13.01 -9.16 15.03
N LEU A 310 -12.87 -9.36 16.34
CA LEU A 310 -12.02 -8.51 17.19
C LEU A 310 -10.56 -8.54 16.73
N ALA A 311 -10.04 -9.71 16.33
CA ALA A 311 -8.70 -9.84 15.76
C ALA A 311 -8.51 -8.97 14.52
N MET A 312 -9.51 -8.94 13.61
CA MET A 312 -9.46 -8.10 12.40
C MET A 312 -9.44 -6.60 12.74
N ILE A 313 -10.25 -6.19 13.70
CA ILE A 313 -10.29 -4.79 14.15
C ILE A 313 -8.96 -4.39 14.78
N LEU A 314 -8.46 -5.18 15.74
CA LEU A 314 -7.22 -4.86 16.46
C LEU A 314 -5.99 -4.83 15.54
N THR A 315 -5.85 -5.83 14.68
CA THR A 315 -4.75 -5.87 13.72
C THR A 315 -4.85 -4.77 12.68
N GLY A 316 -6.07 -4.45 12.20
CA GLY A 316 -6.30 -3.33 11.28
C GLY A 316 -5.90 -2.00 11.92
N MET A 317 -6.38 -1.71 13.13
CA MET A 317 -6.01 -0.51 13.88
C MET A 317 -4.49 -0.42 14.09
N GLY A 318 -3.85 -1.50 14.50
CA GLY A 318 -2.41 -1.55 14.74
C GLY A 318 -1.59 -1.30 13.48
N ILE A 319 -1.95 -1.92 12.35
CA ILE A 319 -1.26 -1.73 11.07
C ILE A 319 -1.45 -0.32 10.52
N GLY A 320 -2.68 0.22 10.58
CA GLY A 320 -2.95 1.60 10.16
C GLY A 320 -2.19 2.63 10.99
N ALA A 321 -2.13 2.43 12.31
CA ALA A 321 -1.36 3.24 13.24
C ALA A 321 0.15 3.17 12.94
N CYS A 322 0.69 1.98 12.70
CA CYS A 322 2.12 1.77 12.40
C CYS A 322 2.51 2.44 11.09
N PHE A 323 1.72 2.25 10.02
CA PHE A 323 1.94 2.90 8.74
C PHE A 323 1.98 4.43 8.87
N SER A 324 0.98 4.99 9.55
CA SER A 324 0.89 6.43 9.77
C SER A 324 2.05 6.97 10.61
N LEU A 325 2.50 6.22 11.61
CA LEU A 325 3.67 6.58 12.40
C LEU A 325 4.92 6.61 11.51
N CYS A 326 5.13 5.60 10.65
CA CYS A 326 6.26 5.59 9.71
C CYS A 326 6.26 6.82 8.80
N MET A 327 5.12 7.18 8.20
CA MET A 327 4.99 8.35 7.34
C MET A 327 5.29 9.65 8.12
N THR A 328 4.86 9.75 9.36
CA THR A 328 5.11 10.91 10.22
C THR A 328 6.58 11.00 10.59
N LEU A 329 7.24 9.87 10.92
CA LEU A 329 8.66 9.83 11.27
C LEU A 329 9.56 10.33 10.13
N PHE A 330 9.20 10.10 8.86
CA PHE A 330 9.93 10.66 7.72
C PHE A 330 10.04 12.18 7.78
N SER A 331 9.02 12.85 8.29
CA SER A 331 8.98 14.31 8.42
C SER A 331 9.59 14.82 9.72
N ILE A 332 9.21 14.23 10.87
CA ILE A 332 9.61 14.75 12.18
C ILE A 332 11.04 14.38 12.61
N ARG A 333 11.65 13.38 11.97
CA ARG A 333 13.06 12.98 12.23
C ARG A 333 14.07 13.63 11.30
N THR A 334 13.65 14.58 10.49
CA THR A 334 14.50 15.30 9.52
C THR A 334 14.38 16.80 9.70
N LYS A 335 15.49 17.54 9.51
CA LYS A 335 15.51 19.00 9.66
C LYS A 335 15.10 19.75 8.41
N THR A 336 15.26 19.13 7.25
CA THR A 336 14.97 19.75 5.95
C THR A 336 14.02 18.90 5.12
N THR A 337 13.22 19.54 4.27
CA THR A 337 12.28 18.87 3.37
C THR A 337 13.00 17.88 2.45
N ARG A 338 14.20 18.22 1.99
CA ARG A 338 15.00 17.39 1.10
C ARG A 338 15.44 16.08 1.78
N VAL A 339 15.95 16.16 3.01
CA VAL A 339 16.33 14.98 3.81
C VAL A 339 15.08 14.15 4.12
N SER A 340 13.91 14.78 4.35
CA SER A 340 12.63 14.08 4.55
C SER A 340 12.22 13.28 3.31
N MET A 341 12.31 13.87 2.12
CA MET A 341 12.02 13.19 0.86
C MET A 341 12.98 12.02 0.62
N ALA A 342 14.27 12.23 0.85
CA ALA A 342 15.26 11.18 0.68
C ALA A 342 15.07 10.03 1.68
N LEU A 343 14.73 10.33 2.96
CA LEU A 343 14.41 9.32 3.97
C LEU A 343 13.14 8.55 3.61
N SER A 344 12.12 9.23 3.12
CA SER A 344 10.88 8.60 2.66
C SER A 344 11.14 7.65 1.47
N GLY A 345 11.91 8.10 0.48
CA GLY A 345 12.29 7.28 -0.66
C GLY A 345 13.10 6.04 -0.24
N PHE A 346 14.10 6.23 0.63
CA PHE A 346 14.91 5.14 1.17
C PHE A 346 14.05 4.15 1.98
N GLY A 347 13.23 4.67 2.91
CA GLY A 347 12.38 3.85 3.78
C GLY A 347 11.34 3.04 3.00
N GLN A 348 10.71 3.63 1.98
CA GLN A 348 9.76 2.92 1.12
C GLN A 348 10.46 1.88 0.22
N SER A 349 11.64 2.20 -0.33
CA SER A 349 12.39 1.25 -1.16
C SER A 349 12.79 0.01 -0.34
N VAL A 350 13.44 0.19 0.82
CA VAL A 350 13.76 -0.91 1.74
C VAL A 350 12.48 -1.63 2.18
N GLY A 351 11.42 -0.84 2.48
CA GLY A 351 10.13 -1.35 2.89
C GLY A 351 9.54 -2.34 1.91
N TYR A 352 9.48 -2.01 0.63
CA TYR A 352 8.91 -2.88 -0.40
C TYR A 352 9.76 -4.12 -0.69
N TRP A 353 11.11 -4.00 -0.68
CA TRP A 353 11.99 -5.14 -0.86
C TRP A 353 11.82 -6.18 0.25
N VAL A 354 11.80 -5.74 1.51
CA VAL A 354 11.60 -6.65 2.65
C VAL A 354 10.16 -7.17 2.68
N ALA A 355 9.17 -6.31 2.39
CA ALA A 355 7.77 -6.71 2.37
C ALA A 355 7.48 -7.79 1.32
N ALA A 356 8.20 -7.79 0.20
CA ALA A 356 8.05 -8.79 -0.85
C ALA A 356 8.35 -10.21 -0.36
N ILE A 357 9.19 -10.37 0.65
CA ILE A 357 9.55 -11.69 1.22
C ILE A 357 8.35 -12.31 1.96
N GLY A 358 7.53 -11.49 2.63
CA GLY A 358 6.50 -11.97 3.55
C GLY A 358 5.46 -12.91 2.94
N PRO A 359 4.70 -12.50 1.91
CA PRO A 359 3.66 -13.34 1.32
C PRO A 359 4.21 -14.66 0.75
N PHE A 360 5.37 -14.61 0.10
CA PHE A 360 6.04 -15.81 -0.41
C PHE A 360 6.49 -16.73 0.73
N LEU A 361 7.19 -16.19 1.72
CA LEU A 361 7.71 -16.97 2.87
C LEU A 361 6.59 -17.69 3.61
N ILE A 362 5.49 -16.99 3.88
CA ILE A 362 4.31 -17.58 4.56
C ILE A 362 3.73 -18.72 3.74
N GLY A 363 3.62 -18.57 2.42
CA GLY A 363 3.14 -19.63 1.54
C GLY A 363 4.03 -20.87 1.60
N VAL A 364 5.35 -20.69 1.52
CA VAL A 364 6.33 -21.79 1.62
C VAL A 364 6.27 -22.46 2.99
N VAL A 365 6.22 -21.68 4.07
CA VAL A 365 6.12 -22.23 5.44
C VAL A 365 4.84 -23.05 5.60
N TYR A 366 3.72 -22.57 5.06
CA TYR A 366 2.47 -23.32 5.10
C TYR A 366 2.57 -24.63 4.28
N ASP A 367 3.17 -24.60 3.09
CA ASP A 367 3.36 -25.81 2.26
C ASP A 367 4.23 -26.86 2.95
N MET A 368 5.21 -26.43 3.77
CA MET A 368 6.09 -27.34 4.52
C MET A 368 5.46 -27.90 5.81
N MET A 369 4.70 -27.04 6.52
CA MET A 369 4.25 -27.35 7.89
C MET A 369 2.77 -27.74 7.96
N HIS A 370 2.00 -27.46 6.92
CA HIS A 370 0.55 -27.71 6.80
C HIS A 370 -0.29 -27.18 7.98
N THR A 371 0.21 -26.11 8.67
CA THR A 371 -0.49 -25.49 9.79
C THR A 371 -0.34 -23.96 9.79
N TRP A 372 -1.47 -23.27 10.02
CA TRP A 372 -1.47 -21.82 10.15
C TRP A 372 -0.95 -21.33 11.50
N SER A 373 -0.88 -22.20 12.52
CA SER A 373 -0.36 -21.81 13.84
C SER A 373 1.07 -21.27 13.78
N ILE A 374 1.94 -21.89 12.97
CA ILE A 374 3.31 -21.42 12.77
C ILE A 374 3.34 -20.07 12.06
N VAL A 375 2.45 -19.85 11.10
CA VAL A 375 2.31 -18.54 10.42
C VAL A 375 1.90 -17.44 11.41
N ILE A 376 0.97 -17.73 12.32
CA ILE A 376 0.57 -16.78 13.37
C ILE A 376 1.75 -16.47 14.31
N VAL A 377 2.55 -17.47 14.68
CA VAL A 377 3.78 -17.26 15.46
C VAL A 377 4.77 -16.37 14.70
N LEU A 378 4.97 -16.59 13.40
CA LEU A 378 5.82 -15.71 12.58
C LEU A 378 5.32 -14.26 12.56
N LEU A 379 4.00 -14.03 12.45
CA LEU A 379 3.42 -12.70 12.55
C LEU A 379 3.68 -12.04 13.92
N LEU A 380 3.59 -12.81 15.00
CA LEU A 380 3.94 -12.34 16.36
C LEU A 380 5.44 -12.03 16.49
N MET A 381 6.32 -12.82 15.89
CA MET A 381 7.77 -12.53 15.85
C MET A 381 8.04 -11.24 15.04
N MET A 382 7.39 -11.06 13.90
CA MET A 382 7.49 -9.80 13.14
C MET A 382 6.98 -8.60 13.95
N ASN A 383 5.91 -8.77 14.72
CA ASN A 383 5.40 -7.75 15.63
C ASN A 383 6.40 -7.42 16.75
N ALA A 384 7.11 -8.41 17.29
CA ALA A 384 8.20 -8.18 18.25
C ALA A 384 9.37 -7.39 17.61
N MET A 385 9.67 -7.63 16.32
CA MET A 385 10.67 -6.84 15.60
C MET A 385 10.21 -5.39 15.42
N VAL A 386 8.91 -5.14 15.20
CA VAL A 386 8.34 -3.77 15.20
C VAL A 386 8.58 -3.08 16.54
N LEU A 387 8.45 -3.78 17.67
CA LEU A 387 8.75 -3.22 18.99
C LEU A 387 10.21 -2.78 19.10
N ILE A 388 11.15 -3.66 18.76
CA ILE A 388 12.59 -3.41 18.87
C ILE A 388 12.99 -2.23 17.99
N VAL A 389 12.67 -2.34 16.71
CA VAL A 389 13.05 -1.34 15.69
C VAL A 389 12.30 -0.02 15.89
N GLY A 390 11.00 -0.09 16.20
CA GLY A 390 10.17 1.08 16.46
C GLY A 390 10.59 1.86 17.70
N SER A 391 10.98 1.16 18.76
CA SER A 391 11.52 1.81 19.96
C SER A 391 12.81 2.60 19.69
N TYR A 392 13.64 2.12 18.76
CA TYR A 392 14.83 2.85 18.32
C TYR A 392 14.48 4.00 17.35
N ALA A 393 13.60 3.76 16.38
CA ALA A 393 13.18 4.75 15.38
C ALA A 393 12.47 5.98 15.99
N THR A 394 11.89 5.81 17.20
CA THR A 394 11.18 6.86 17.92
C THR A 394 12.03 7.61 18.95
N LYS A 395 13.34 7.39 19.01
CA LYS A 395 14.25 8.22 19.80
C LYS A 395 14.17 9.68 19.36
N ASN A 396 14.33 10.60 20.31
CA ASN A 396 14.31 12.03 20.02
C ASN A 396 15.66 12.50 19.43
N GLU A 397 15.97 11.99 18.25
CA GLU A 397 17.18 12.30 17.48
C GLU A 397 16.79 12.71 16.06
N TYR A 398 17.65 13.46 15.37
CA TYR A 398 17.42 13.92 14.01
C TYR A 398 18.44 13.31 13.03
N ILE A 399 18.00 13.11 11.81
CA ILE A 399 18.80 12.64 10.68
C ILE A 399 19.22 13.86 9.86
N GLY A 400 20.51 14.09 9.71
CA GLY A 400 21.08 15.18 8.90
C GLY A 400 21.59 16.35 9.70
#